data_34444811aa218655b539811266a6a591
#
_entry.id   34444811aa218655b539811266a6a591
#
_cell.length_a   1.000
_cell.length_b   1.000
_cell.length_c   1.000
_cell.angle_alpha   90.00
_cell.angle_beta   90.00
_cell.angle_gamma   90.00
#
_symmetry.space_group_name_H-M   'P 1'
#
loop_
_entity.id
_entity.type
_entity.pdbx_description
1 polymer ?
#
loop_
_entity_poly.entity_id
_entity_poly.type
_entity_poly.pdbx_seq_one_letter_code
_entity_poly.pdbx_strand_id
1 'polypeptide(L)'
;MNYLIIGGVAGGATVAARLRRMDEKANIILFERGKYVSYANCGLPYYIGDTINNREKLFVQTAKGFTDRFRIDIRTEQEVTAIRPDKKEVEIKNLSTGETYTETYDKLVLSPGAEPLRPGIEGIGSKKIFTLRNVPDTDTIKNYVNTENPKRAIVVGGGFIGLEMAENLYDLGIQVDVVKWPTK
;
A
#
# COMPACT_ATOMS: atom_id res chain seq x y z
N MET A 1 1.57 -27.83 -4.50
CA MET A 1 2.71 -26.93 -4.19
C MET A 1 2.19 -25.81 -3.32
N ASN A 2 2.96 -25.41 -2.29
CA ASN A 2 2.59 -24.35 -1.38
C ASN A 2 3.36 -23.07 -1.74
N TYR A 3 2.64 -22.04 -2.18
CA TYR A 3 3.19 -20.73 -2.52
C TYR A 3 2.83 -19.73 -1.43
N LEU A 4 3.82 -19.07 -0.85
CA LEU A 4 3.59 -17.90 -0.01
C LEU A 4 3.97 -16.63 -0.76
N ILE A 5 3.15 -15.58 -0.62
CA ILE A 5 3.34 -14.29 -1.27
C ILE A 5 3.31 -13.21 -0.19
N ILE A 6 4.35 -12.39 -0.11
CA ILE A 6 4.45 -11.28 0.81
C ILE A 6 4.16 -9.99 0.05
N GLY A 7 3.11 -9.28 0.47
CA GLY A 7 2.59 -8.06 -0.13
C GLY A 7 1.47 -8.31 -1.15
N GLY A 8 0.34 -7.66 -0.97
CA GLY A 8 -0.93 -7.94 -1.64
C GLY A 8 -1.41 -6.88 -2.62
N VAL A 9 -0.59 -5.89 -2.98
CA VAL A 9 -1.08 -4.82 -3.85
C VAL A 9 -0.79 -5.13 -5.34
N ALA A 10 0.19 -4.52 -5.96
CA ALA A 10 0.41 -4.68 -7.41
C ALA A 10 1.09 -6.01 -7.75
N GLY A 11 2.34 -6.18 -7.31
CA GLY A 11 3.18 -7.35 -7.67
C GLY A 11 2.59 -8.65 -7.15
N GLY A 12 2.32 -8.74 -5.84
CA GLY A 12 1.83 -9.95 -5.21
C GLY A 12 0.45 -10.38 -5.70
N ALA A 13 -0.50 -9.44 -5.83
CA ALA A 13 -1.83 -9.73 -6.36
C ALA A 13 -1.76 -10.27 -7.81
N THR A 14 -0.91 -9.68 -8.65
CA THR A 14 -0.70 -10.12 -10.03
C THR A 14 -0.11 -11.53 -10.08
N VAL A 15 0.93 -11.80 -9.27
CA VAL A 15 1.55 -13.12 -9.20
C VAL A 15 0.57 -14.15 -8.67
N ALA A 16 -0.18 -13.84 -7.61
CA ALA A 16 -1.16 -14.74 -7.03
C ALA A 16 -2.21 -15.19 -8.07
N ALA A 17 -2.79 -14.23 -8.79
CA ALA A 17 -3.74 -14.52 -9.87
C ALA A 17 -3.10 -15.31 -11.02
N ARG A 18 -1.85 -15.05 -11.36
CA ARG A 18 -1.13 -15.79 -12.41
C ARG A 18 -0.83 -17.22 -11.99
N LEU A 19 -0.34 -17.43 -10.78
CA LEU A 19 -0.05 -18.76 -10.23
C LEU A 19 -1.30 -19.64 -10.24
N ARG A 20 -2.46 -19.13 -9.81
CA ARG A 20 -3.72 -19.87 -9.83
C ARG A 20 -4.12 -20.31 -11.25
N ARG A 21 -3.90 -19.47 -12.26
CA ARG A 21 -4.16 -19.82 -13.66
C ARG A 21 -3.21 -20.88 -14.20
N MET A 22 -2.00 -20.98 -13.65
CA MET A 22 -1.00 -21.98 -14.05
C MET A 22 -1.15 -23.30 -13.31
N ASP A 23 -1.61 -23.26 -12.06
CA ASP A 23 -1.82 -24.45 -11.21
C ASP A 23 -3.09 -24.25 -10.36
N GLU A 24 -4.17 -24.88 -10.82
CA GLU A 24 -5.45 -24.83 -10.14
C GLU A 24 -5.46 -25.52 -8.77
N LYS A 25 -4.52 -26.44 -8.54
CA LYS A 25 -4.42 -27.23 -7.31
C LYS A 25 -3.41 -26.66 -6.30
N ALA A 26 -2.68 -25.61 -6.68
CA ALA A 26 -1.73 -24.98 -5.78
C ALA A 26 -2.42 -24.44 -4.51
N ASN A 27 -1.75 -24.59 -3.37
CA ASN A 27 -2.07 -23.82 -2.18
C ASN A 27 -1.36 -22.47 -2.29
N ILE A 28 -2.12 -21.37 -2.25
CA ILE A 28 -1.58 -20.01 -2.40
C ILE A 28 -2.06 -19.20 -1.22
N ILE A 29 -1.12 -18.72 -0.42
CA ILE A 29 -1.37 -17.84 0.73
C ILE A 29 -0.69 -16.51 0.44
N LEU A 30 -1.44 -15.41 0.63
CA LEU A 30 -0.95 -14.06 0.44
C LEU A 30 -1.07 -13.30 1.76
N PHE A 31 0.05 -12.78 2.25
CA PHE A 31 0.12 -11.93 3.41
C PHE A 31 0.20 -10.46 3.00
N GLU A 32 -0.68 -9.65 3.56
CA GLU A 32 -0.67 -8.20 3.41
C GLU A 32 -0.69 -7.54 4.78
N ARG A 33 0.29 -6.66 5.03
CA ARG A 33 0.39 -5.93 6.30
C ARG A 33 -0.76 -4.93 6.48
N GLY A 34 -1.22 -4.33 5.40
CA GLY A 34 -2.35 -3.42 5.41
C GLY A 34 -3.71 -4.12 5.38
N LYS A 35 -4.76 -3.31 5.49
CA LYS A 35 -6.16 -3.80 5.41
C LYS A 35 -6.61 -4.08 3.98
N TYR A 36 -5.94 -3.51 2.99
CA TYR A 36 -6.40 -3.49 1.61
C TYR A 36 -5.41 -4.17 0.67
N VAL A 37 -5.93 -4.97 -0.23
CA VAL A 37 -5.20 -5.62 -1.31
C VAL A 37 -5.65 -5.06 -2.66
N SER A 38 -4.83 -5.22 -3.68
CA SER A 38 -5.21 -5.00 -5.09
C SER A 38 -5.91 -3.65 -5.33
N TYR A 39 -5.35 -2.56 -4.84
CA TYR A 39 -5.82 -1.21 -5.11
C TYR A 39 -4.89 -0.46 -6.07
N ALA A 40 -5.45 0.56 -6.73
CA ALA A 40 -4.74 1.40 -7.70
C ALA A 40 -3.86 2.44 -6.98
N ASN A 41 -2.57 2.12 -6.75
CA ASN A 41 -1.62 3.06 -6.15
C ASN A 41 -1.57 4.39 -6.90
N CYS A 42 -1.60 4.36 -8.25
CA CYS A 42 -1.59 5.55 -9.08
C CYS A 42 -2.89 6.37 -8.97
N GLY A 43 -3.97 5.81 -8.43
CA GLY A 43 -5.23 6.51 -8.23
C GLY A 43 -5.28 7.36 -6.96
N LEU A 44 -4.34 7.16 -6.04
CA LEU A 44 -4.38 7.80 -4.71
C LEU A 44 -4.35 9.34 -4.77
N PRO A 45 -3.44 9.97 -5.52
CA PRO A 45 -3.45 11.43 -5.70
C PRO A 45 -4.76 11.95 -6.31
N TYR A 46 -5.28 11.25 -7.31
CA TYR A 46 -6.49 11.62 -8.04
C TYR A 46 -7.76 11.49 -7.19
N TYR A 47 -7.77 10.58 -6.23
CA TYR A 47 -8.84 10.52 -5.23
C TYR A 47 -8.74 11.68 -4.23
N ILE A 48 -7.56 12.10 -3.84
CA ILE A 48 -7.36 13.28 -2.99
C ILE A 48 -7.90 14.52 -3.72
N GLY A 49 -7.58 14.68 -5.00
CA GLY A 49 -7.98 15.82 -5.85
C GLY A 49 -9.40 15.76 -6.42
N ASP A 50 -10.25 14.82 -5.99
CA ASP A 50 -11.63 14.65 -6.46
C ASP A 50 -11.82 14.25 -7.93
N THR A 51 -10.74 14.03 -8.69
CA THR A 51 -10.81 13.45 -10.04
C THR A 51 -11.41 12.03 -9.97
N ILE A 52 -11.02 11.25 -8.97
CA ILE A 52 -11.71 10.02 -8.57
C ILE A 52 -12.64 10.38 -7.41
N ASN A 53 -13.92 10.51 -7.68
CA ASN A 53 -14.91 10.99 -6.73
C ASN A 53 -15.54 9.89 -5.84
N ASN A 54 -15.19 8.64 -6.05
CA ASN A 54 -15.68 7.51 -5.26
C ASN A 54 -14.48 6.65 -4.81
N ARG A 55 -14.34 6.52 -3.49
CA ARG A 55 -13.27 5.74 -2.84
C ARG A 55 -13.21 4.29 -3.31
N GLU A 56 -14.37 3.68 -3.57
CA GLU A 56 -14.46 2.28 -4.01
C GLU A 56 -13.81 2.04 -5.37
N LYS A 57 -13.68 3.07 -6.21
CA LYS A 57 -12.97 2.99 -7.49
C LYS A 57 -11.45 2.80 -7.35
N LEU A 58 -10.89 3.02 -6.15
CA LEU A 58 -9.49 2.70 -5.87
C LEU A 58 -9.24 1.19 -5.84
N PHE A 59 -10.26 0.39 -5.50
CA PHE A 59 -10.09 -1.04 -5.31
C PHE A 59 -10.35 -1.80 -6.62
N VAL A 60 -9.30 -2.44 -7.13
CA VAL A 60 -9.42 -3.36 -8.27
C VAL A 60 -10.10 -4.66 -7.82
N GLN A 61 -9.75 -5.12 -6.61
CA GLN A 61 -10.38 -6.26 -5.95
C GLN A 61 -10.34 -6.10 -4.43
N THR A 62 -11.38 -6.61 -3.76
CA THR A 62 -11.36 -6.81 -2.30
C THR A 62 -10.68 -8.14 -1.95
N ALA A 63 -10.23 -8.30 -0.70
CA ALA A 63 -9.67 -9.58 -0.23
C ALA A 63 -10.66 -10.73 -0.44
N LYS A 64 -11.93 -10.52 -0.05
CA LYS A 64 -12.99 -11.50 -0.25
C LYS A 64 -13.22 -11.83 -1.73
N GLY A 65 -13.36 -10.82 -2.59
CA GLY A 65 -13.58 -11.01 -4.03
C GLY A 65 -12.40 -11.73 -4.70
N PHE A 66 -11.19 -11.49 -4.20
CA PHE A 66 -9.99 -12.19 -4.68
C PHE A 66 -9.98 -13.65 -4.26
N THR A 67 -10.32 -13.94 -2.99
CA THR A 67 -10.48 -15.30 -2.46
C THR A 67 -11.56 -16.07 -3.21
N ASP A 68 -12.73 -15.49 -3.37
CA ASP A 68 -13.87 -16.14 -4.05
C ASP A 68 -13.54 -16.46 -5.52
N ARG A 69 -12.90 -15.53 -6.22
CA ARG A 69 -12.58 -15.68 -7.65
C ARG A 69 -11.41 -16.61 -7.92
N PHE A 70 -10.36 -16.54 -7.10
CA PHE A 70 -9.10 -17.22 -7.37
C PHE A 70 -8.75 -18.31 -6.35
N ARG A 71 -9.59 -18.53 -5.34
CA ARG A 71 -9.33 -19.52 -4.28
C ARG A 71 -7.94 -19.35 -3.65
N ILE A 72 -7.59 -18.12 -3.33
CA ILE A 72 -6.35 -17.72 -2.67
C ILE A 72 -6.67 -17.39 -1.22
N ASP A 73 -5.91 -17.92 -0.28
CA ASP A 73 -5.99 -17.53 1.13
C ASP A 73 -5.31 -16.17 1.30
N ILE A 74 -6.12 -15.11 1.42
CA ILE A 74 -5.63 -13.75 1.62
C ILE A 74 -5.76 -13.37 3.08
N ARG A 75 -4.64 -13.08 3.70
CA ARG A 75 -4.52 -12.69 5.10
C ARG A 75 -4.04 -11.25 5.19
N THR A 76 -4.98 -10.34 5.42
CA THR A 76 -4.71 -8.91 5.68
C THR A 76 -4.38 -8.70 7.16
N GLU A 77 -3.73 -7.57 7.45
CA GLU A 77 -3.23 -7.22 8.79
C GLU A 77 -2.28 -8.28 9.36
N GLN A 78 -1.52 -8.92 8.45
CA GLN A 78 -0.54 -9.96 8.75
C GLN A 78 0.83 -9.53 8.23
N GLU A 79 1.74 -9.24 9.14
CA GLU A 79 3.09 -8.81 8.80
C GLU A 79 4.06 -9.98 8.87
N VAL A 80 4.76 -10.27 7.77
CA VAL A 80 5.87 -11.21 7.79
C VAL A 80 7.08 -10.50 8.40
N THR A 81 7.51 -10.98 9.58
CA THR A 81 8.57 -10.37 10.38
C THR A 81 9.94 -11.01 10.15
N ALA A 82 9.96 -12.28 9.75
CA ALA A 82 11.21 -12.99 9.45
C ALA A 82 11.02 -14.04 8.36
N ILE A 83 12.10 -14.30 7.64
CA ILE A 83 12.20 -15.37 6.64
C ILE A 83 13.36 -16.27 7.05
N ARG A 84 13.12 -17.59 7.12
CA ARG A 84 14.11 -18.62 7.42
C ARG A 84 14.27 -19.54 6.20
N PRO A 85 15.13 -19.18 5.23
CA PRO A 85 15.22 -19.89 3.93
C PRO A 85 15.62 -21.36 4.09
N ASP A 86 16.51 -21.67 5.03
CA ASP A 86 17.00 -23.03 5.28
C ASP A 86 15.88 -23.98 5.73
N LYS A 87 14.89 -23.46 6.44
CA LYS A 87 13.71 -24.19 6.91
C LYS A 87 12.52 -24.04 5.96
N LYS A 88 12.63 -23.19 4.94
CA LYS A 88 11.51 -22.77 4.08
C LYS A 88 10.31 -22.28 4.91
N GLU A 89 10.55 -21.42 5.86
CA GLU A 89 9.58 -20.94 6.83
C GLU A 89 9.58 -19.41 6.88
N VAL A 90 8.42 -18.82 7.09
CA VAL A 90 8.25 -17.41 7.43
C VAL A 90 7.59 -17.29 8.80
N GLU A 91 7.94 -16.22 9.52
CA GLU A 91 7.29 -15.83 10.76
C GLU A 91 6.32 -14.68 10.48
N ILE A 92 5.12 -14.80 10.98
CA ILE A 92 4.03 -13.85 10.73
C ILE A 92 3.52 -13.32 12.07
N LYS A 93 3.34 -12.01 12.16
CA LYS A 93 2.65 -11.34 13.24
C LYS A 93 1.28 -10.88 12.79
N ASN A 94 0.24 -11.34 13.45
CA ASN A 94 -1.10 -10.80 13.32
C ASN A 94 -1.15 -9.43 14.01
N LEU A 95 -1.37 -8.35 13.24
CA LEU A 95 -1.35 -6.99 13.77
C LEU A 95 -2.60 -6.63 14.56
N SER A 96 -3.71 -7.37 14.36
CA SER A 96 -4.95 -7.17 15.10
C SER A 96 -4.94 -7.84 16.47
N THR A 97 -4.35 -9.05 16.59
CA THR A 97 -4.32 -9.82 17.85
C THR A 97 -2.99 -9.73 18.56
N GLY A 98 -1.91 -9.41 17.84
CA GLY A 98 -0.53 -9.44 18.34
C GLY A 98 0.11 -10.85 18.35
N GLU A 99 -0.63 -11.88 17.98
CA GLU A 99 -0.11 -13.26 17.91
C GLU A 99 0.95 -13.40 16.83
N THR A 100 1.94 -14.26 17.10
CA THR A 100 2.98 -14.63 16.15
C THR A 100 2.88 -16.13 15.86
N TYR A 101 2.97 -16.50 14.58
CA TYR A 101 2.95 -17.88 14.12
C TYR A 101 3.86 -18.08 12.93
N THR A 102 4.02 -19.31 12.46
CA THR A 102 4.87 -19.65 11.32
C THR A 102 4.08 -20.37 10.24
N GLU A 103 4.52 -20.14 8.98
CA GLU A 103 4.03 -20.87 7.81
C GLU A 103 5.21 -21.39 6.99
N THR A 104 5.05 -22.59 6.42
CA THR A 104 6.06 -23.19 5.54
C THR A 104 5.70 -22.99 4.08
N TYR A 105 6.71 -23.01 3.20
CA TYR A 105 6.51 -22.83 1.77
C TYR A 105 7.39 -23.75 0.90
N ASP A 106 6.90 -24.07 -0.27
CA ASP A 106 7.74 -24.62 -1.35
C ASP A 106 8.43 -23.50 -2.11
N LYS A 107 7.68 -22.44 -2.42
CA LYS A 107 8.13 -21.22 -3.11
C LYS A 107 7.65 -19.96 -2.39
N LEU A 108 8.52 -18.98 -2.30
CA LEU A 108 8.24 -17.69 -1.68
C LEU A 108 8.36 -16.56 -2.72
N VAL A 109 7.37 -15.69 -2.74
CA VAL A 109 7.36 -14.47 -3.57
C VAL A 109 7.45 -13.26 -2.67
N LEU A 110 8.40 -12.37 -2.95
CA LEU A 110 8.62 -11.14 -2.20
C LEU A 110 8.13 -9.93 -3.02
N SER A 111 7.09 -9.27 -2.54
CA SER A 111 6.54 -8.04 -3.13
C SER A 111 6.22 -7.01 -2.03
N PRO A 112 7.16 -6.72 -1.10
CA PRO A 112 6.89 -5.92 0.09
C PRO A 112 6.63 -4.45 -0.20
N GLY A 113 6.93 -3.97 -1.41
CA GLY A 113 6.84 -2.57 -1.78
C GLY A 113 7.94 -1.72 -1.14
N ALA A 114 7.62 -0.48 -0.81
CA ALA A 114 8.53 0.49 -0.20
C ALA A 114 7.81 1.32 0.86
N GLU A 115 8.55 1.95 1.76
CA GLU A 115 8.05 2.91 2.73
C GLU A 115 8.57 4.31 2.43
N PRO A 116 7.79 5.37 2.69
CA PRO A 116 8.26 6.73 2.57
C PRO A 116 9.41 7.02 3.55
N LEU A 117 10.46 7.66 3.05
CA LEU A 117 11.53 8.16 3.91
C LEU A 117 11.01 9.29 4.80
N ARG A 118 11.29 9.20 6.10
CA ARG A 118 11.11 10.29 7.06
C ARG A 118 12.49 10.71 7.57
N PRO A 119 13.08 11.78 7.01
CA PRO A 119 14.39 12.23 7.44
C PRO A 119 14.36 12.75 8.88
N GLY A 120 15.47 12.63 9.60
CA GLY A 120 15.61 13.09 10.99
C GLY A 120 15.78 14.60 11.10
N ILE A 121 14.82 15.38 10.58
CA ILE A 121 14.80 16.84 10.68
C ILE A 121 13.82 17.30 11.75
N GLU A 122 14.12 18.45 12.34
CA GLU A 122 13.24 19.04 13.33
C GLU A 122 11.84 19.30 12.78
N GLY A 123 10.81 18.98 13.55
CA GLY A 123 9.42 19.21 13.17
C GLY A 123 8.80 18.12 12.29
N ILE A 124 9.54 17.09 11.84
CA ILE A 124 9.01 16.01 10.96
C ILE A 124 7.81 15.27 11.55
N GLY A 125 7.66 15.28 12.87
CA GLY A 125 6.53 14.66 13.57
C GLY A 125 5.27 15.52 13.63
N SER A 126 5.23 16.68 12.97
CA SER A 126 4.06 17.54 12.93
C SER A 126 2.85 16.82 12.33
N LYS A 127 1.66 17.01 12.91
CA LYS A 127 0.39 16.48 12.40
C LYS A 127 -0.02 17.07 11.04
N LYS A 128 0.70 18.10 10.57
CA LYS A 128 0.50 18.74 9.26
C LYS A 128 1.44 18.20 8.18
N ILE A 129 2.27 17.21 8.51
CA ILE A 129 3.20 16.58 7.57
C ILE A 129 2.71 15.16 7.28
N PHE A 130 2.43 14.92 6.02
CA PHE A 130 1.89 13.69 5.51
C PHE A 130 2.87 13.00 4.57
N THR A 131 2.74 11.70 4.47
CA THR A 131 3.34 10.89 3.39
C THR A 131 2.21 10.19 2.67
N LEU A 132 2.35 9.97 1.37
CA LEU A 132 1.38 9.25 0.56
C LEU A 132 1.96 7.92 0.11
N ARG A 133 1.43 6.83 0.65
CA ARG A 133 1.88 5.48 0.31
C ARG A 133 0.73 4.50 0.07
N ASN A 134 -0.33 4.61 0.84
CA ASN A 134 -1.41 3.64 0.88
C ASN A 134 -2.79 4.31 1.03
N VAL A 135 -3.85 3.51 1.06
CA VAL A 135 -5.22 4.01 1.20
C VAL A 135 -5.46 4.76 2.52
N PRO A 136 -5.01 4.28 3.70
CA PRO A 136 -5.11 5.06 4.93
C PRO A 136 -4.44 6.44 4.88
N ASP A 137 -3.25 6.54 4.28
CA ASP A 137 -2.59 7.84 4.10
C ASP A 137 -3.46 8.78 3.25
N THR A 138 -4.01 8.24 2.16
CA THR A 138 -4.90 8.96 1.24
C THR A 138 -6.15 9.46 1.95
N ASP A 139 -6.81 8.59 2.73
CA ASP A 139 -7.99 8.96 3.52
C ASP A 139 -7.65 10.08 4.52
N THR A 140 -6.48 10.00 5.17
CA THR A 140 -6.00 10.99 6.12
C THR A 140 -5.75 12.34 5.46
N ILE A 141 -5.05 12.37 4.32
CA ILE A 141 -4.77 13.60 3.57
C ILE A 141 -6.07 14.22 3.07
N LYS A 142 -6.94 13.42 2.43
CA LYS A 142 -8.22 13.90 1.90
C LYS A 142 -9.11 14.47 2.99
N ASN A 143 -9.21 13.77 4.12
CA ASN A 143 -9.96 14.28 5.26
C ASN A 143 -9.39 15.60 5.77
N TYR A 144 -8.07 15.72 5.91
CA TYR A 144 -7.42 16.97 6.31
C TYR A 144 -7.73 18.12 5.35
N VAL A 145 -7.62 17.88 4.04
CA VAL A 145 -7.93 18.89 3.00
C VAL A 145 -9.39 19.34 3.14
N ASN A 146 -10.32 18.42 3.31
CA ASN A 146 -11.75 18.72 3.38
C ASN A 146 -12.17 19.43 4.68
N THR A 147 -11.53 19.10 5.82
CA THR A 147 -11.92 19.65 7.12
C THR A 147 -11.19 20.95 7.44
N GLU A 148 -9.91 21.04 7.13
CA GLU A 148 -9.06 22.20 7.50
C GLU A 148 -9.03 23.27 6.41
N ASN A 149 -9.47 22.94 5.19
CA ASN A 149 -9.51 23.84 4.02
C ASN A 149 -8.20 24.66 3.86
N PRO A 150 -7.03 23.99 3.76
CA PRO A 150 -5.74 24.66 3.73
C PRO A 150 -5.63 25.55 2.49
N LYS A 151 -5.00 26.73 2.64
CA LYS A 151 -4.80 27.67 1.52
C LYS A 151 -3.47 27.46 0.81
N ARG A 152 -2.52 26.82 1.49
CA ARG A 152 -1.18 26.53 0.94
C ARG A 152 -0.74 25.14 1.31
N ALA A 153 -0.01 24.50 0.42
CA ALA A 153 0.66 23.23 0.63
C ALA A 153 2.10 23.30 0.11
N ILE A 154 2.98 22.53 0.74
CA ILE A 154 4.34 22.31 0.26
C ILE A 154 4.48 20.83 -0.06
N VAL A 155 4.86 20.51 -1.28
CA VAL A 155 5.18 19.16 -1.72
C VAL A 155 6.69 19.01 -1.75
N VAL A 156 7.21 18.11 -0.93
CA VAL A 156 8.65 17.83 -0.87
C VAL A 156 8.96 16.61 -1.72
N GLY A 157 9.63 16.85 -2.84
CA GLY A 157 10.00 15.84 -3.84
C GLY A 157 9.31 16.06 -5.19
N GLY A 158 10.10 16.22 -6.24
CA GLY A 158 9.63 16.41 -7.63
C GLY A 158 9.55 15.11 -8.44
N GLY A 159 9.32 13.96 -7.79
CA GLY A 159 9.02 12.70 -8.46
C GLY A 159 7.56 12.61 -8.91
N PHE A 160 7.18 11.54 -9.61
CA PHE A 160 5.82 11.36 -10.14
C PHE A 160 4.73 11.58 -9.09
N ILE A 161 4.83 10.94 -7.93
CA ILE A 161 3.85 11.09 -6.85
C ILE A 161 3.75 12.55 -6.38
N GLY A 162 4.89 13.23 -6.24
CA GLY A 162 4.92 14.62 -5.79
C GLY A 162 4.27 15.56 -6.81
N LEU A 163 4.55 15.37 -8.11
CA LEU A 163 3.97 16.19 -9.17
C LEU A 163 2.46 15.95 -9.31
N GLU A 164 2.02 14.69 -9.28
CA GLU A 164 0.60 14.32 -9.29
C GLU A 164 -0.14 14.90 -8.06
N MET A 165 0.49 14.86 -6.87
CA MET A 165 -0.08 15.50 -5.69
C MET A 165 -0.16 17.02 -5.82
N ALA A 166 0.88 17.66 -6.37
CA ALA A 166 0.90 19.10 -6.57
C ALA A 166 -0.21 19.54 -7.52
N GLU A 167 -0.39 18.84 -8.64
CA GLU A 167 -1.45 19.08 -9.62
C GLU A 167 -2.83 18.94 -8.96
N ASN A 168 -3.09 17.82 -8.31
CA ASN A 168 -4.38 17.53 -7.70
C ASN A 168 -4.73 18.51 -6.55
N LEU A 169 -3.75 18.94 -5.76
CA LEU A 169 -3.98 19.97 -4.73
C LEU A 169 -4.22 21.36 -5.35
N TYR A 170 -3.51 21.67 -6.44
CA TYR A 170 -3.72 22.93 -7.18
C TYR A 170 -5.13 23.01 -7.77
N ASP A 171 -5.64 21.93 -8.36
CA ASP A 171 -6.98 21.83 -8.91
C ASP A 171 -8.08 22.04 -7.84
N LEU A 172 -7.79 21.70 -6.59
CA LEU A 172 -8.64 22.02 -5.43
C LEU A 172 -8.55 23.49 -4.97
N GLY A 173 -7.81 24.35 -5.68
CA GLY A 173 -7.64 25.76 -5.36
C GLY A 173 -6.63 26.03 -4.23
N ILE A 174 -5.77 25.07 -3.92
CA ILE A 174 -4.70 25.22 -2.92
C ILE A 174 -3.46 25.75 -3.62
N GLN A 175 -2.84 26.82 -3.09
CA GLN A 175 -1.54 27.27 -3.56
C GLN A 175 -0.47 26.23 -3.21
N VAL A 176 0.26 25.73 -4.20
CA VAL A 176 1.24 24.64 -4.01
C VAL A 176 2.65 25.11 -4.36
N ASP A 177 3.57 24.89 -3.44
CA ASP A 177 5.01 25.04 -3.67
C ASP A 177 5.65 23.65 -3.73
N VAL A 178 6.44 23.39 -4.78
CA VAL A 178 7.19 22.11 -4.91
C VAL A 178 8.65 22.35 -4.56
N VAL A 179 9.15 21.63 -3.56
CA VAL A 179 10.53 21.72 -3.09
C VAL A 179 11.28 20.44 -3.49
N LYS A 180 12.33 20.60 -4.27
CA LYS A 180 13.21 19.49 -4.63
C LYS A 180 14.15 19.17 -3.47
N TRP A 181 14.16 17.90 -3.05
CA TRP A 181 15.16 17.44 -2.10
C TRP A 181 16.55 17.46 -2.79
N PRO A 182 17.62 17.96 -2.13
CA PRO A 182 18.94 17.92 -2.71
C PRO A 182 19.34 16.48 -3.03
N THR A 183 19.59 16.19 -4.29
CA THR A 183 20.27 14.94 -4.68
C THR A 183 21.78 15.15 -4.44
N LYS A 184 22.39 14.25 -3.68
CA LYS A 184 23.85 14.16 -3.62
C LYS A 184 24.41 13.67 -4.95
#